data_f111e7e746102e504a38f4dc8d1310f2
#
_entry.id   f111e7e746102e504a38f4dc8d1310f2
#
_cell.length_a   1.000
_cell.length_b   1.000
_cell.length_c   1.000
_cell.angle_alpha   90.00
_cell.angle_beta   90.00
_cell.angle_gamma   90.00
#
_symmetry.space_group_name_H-M   'P 1'
#
loop_
_entity.id
_entity.type
_entity.pdbx_description
1 polymer ?
#
loop_
_entity_poly.entity_id
_entity_poly.type
_entity_poly.pdbx_seq_one_letter_code
_entity_poly.pdbx_strand_id
1 'polypeptide(L)'
;FLPSFLPSFLPSGKKSLLDIGCGAGFFCLLCKRLGYDVTGMDLSGVDIFDYLIPRFHIPRMVHRIEPQQPLPPIERRFDYITAFAICFHELEKNGEWTGRWDREDWLFFLDDIAKNYIAPGGRMYLFFNDWPHGDFKEVKSRIFPCRYNVRVGHKVLDFRFD
;
A
#
# COMPACT_ATOMS: atom_id res chain seq x y z
N PHE A 1 -13.84 3.59 11.43
CA PHE A 1 -13.39 3.29 10.05
C PHE A 1 -12.87 1.85 9.86
N LEU A 2 -12.44 1.19 10.91
CA LEU A 2 -12.02 -0.22 10.91
C LEU A 2 -13.16 -1.28 10.83
N PRO A 3 -14.40 -1.03 11.29
CA PRO A 3 -15.38 -2.10 11.45
C PRO A 3 -15.82 -2.82 10.17
N SER A 4 -15.83 -2.13 9.02
CA SER A 4 -16.27 -2.76 7.76
C SER A 4 -15.19 -3.62 7.09
N PHE A 5 -13.93 -3.45 7.46
CA PHE A 5 -12.79 -4.22 6.94
C PHE A 5 -12.46 -5.44 7.80
N LEU A 6 -12.69 -5.36 9.11
CA LEU A 6 -12.31 -6.41 10.06
C LEU A 6 -12.79 -7.82 9.73
N PRO A 7 -14.04 -8.06 9.30
CA PRO A 7 -14.49 -9.42 8.96
C PRO A 7 -13.74 -10.02 7.76
N SER A 8 -13.30 -9.18 6.82
CA SER A 8 -12.51 -9.60 5.67
C SER A 8 -11.03 -9.81 6.00
N PHE A 9 -10.60 -9.31 7.16
CA PHE A 9 -9.24 -9.37 7.66
C PHE A 9 -9.00 -10.42 8.76
N LEU A 10 -10.01 -11.16 9.19
CA LEU A 10 -9.79 -12.28 10.11
C LEU A 10 -9.37 -13.52 9.31
N PRO A 11 -8.10 -13.95 9.36
CA PRO A 11 -7.62 -15.01 8.51
C PRO A 11 -8.14 -16.38 8.99
N SER A 12 -8.65 -17.16 8.06
CA SER A 12 -8.75 -18.61 8.23
C SER A 12 -7.39 -19.22 7.82
N GLY A 13 -6.44 -19.26 8.75
CA GLY A 13 -5.08 -19.72 8.49
C GLY A 13 -4.05 -18.57 8.44
N LYS A 14 -2.77 -18.93 8.34
CA LYS A 14 -1.67 -17.96 8.32
C LYS A 14 -1.64 -17.24 6.97
N LYS A 15 -2.03 -15.99 6.94
CA LYS A 15 -2.03 -15.13 5.76
C LYS A 15 -0.87 -14.15 5.80
N SER A 16 -0.36 -13.78 4.63
CA SER A 16 0.73 -12.83 4.47
C SER A 16 0.22 -11.45 4.08
N LEU A 17 0.85 -10.42 4.63
CA LEU A 17 0.48 -9.02 4.42
C LEU A 17 1.71 -8.14 4.18
N LEU A 18 1.67 -7.34 3.13
CA LEU A 18 2.60 -6.24 2.88
C LEU A 18 1.88 -4.92 3.15
N ASP A 19 2.44 -4.10 4.03
CA ASP A 19 1.93 -2.75 4.31
C ASP A 19 2.87 -1.71 3.69
N ILE A 20 2.42 -1.06 2.63
CA ILE A 20 3.15 -0.04 1.89
C ILE A 20 2.89 1.33 2.53
N GLY A 21 3.96 2.05 2.87
CA GLY A 21 3.87 3.25 3.68
C GLY A 21 3.53 2.92 5.13
N CYS A 22 4.20 1.92 5.70
CA CYS A 22 3.87 1.38 7.02
C CYS A 22 4.14 2.35 8.18
N GLY A 23 4.82 3.48 7.94
CA GLY A 23 5.12 4.47 8.94
C GLY A 23 5.84 3.88 10.14
N ALA A 24 5.37 4.19 11.33
CA ALA A 24 5.89 3.65 12.60
C ALA A 24 5.54 2.15 12.83
N GLY A 25 4.82 1.50 11.93
CA GLY A 25 4.52 0.08 11.97
C GLY A 25 3.37 -0.32 12.91
N PHE A 26 2.53 0.61 13.35
CA PHE A 26 1.41 0.29 14.26
C PHE A 26 0.37 -0.62 13.61
N PHE A 27 0.02 -0.39 12.34
CA PHE A 27 -0.90 -1.27 11.63
C PHE A 27 -0.28 -2.66 11.41
N CYS A 28 0.99 -2.71 11.04
CA CYS A 28 1.75 -3.95 10.95
C CYS A 28 1.74 -4.72 12.29
N LEU A 29 1.95 -4.03 13.42
CA LEU A 29 1.90 -4.65 14.76
C LEU A 29 0.52 -5.22 15.05
N LEU A 30 -0.55 -4.49 14.73
CA LEU A 30 -1.92 -4.98 14.90
C LEU A 30 -2.16 -6.25 14.08
N CYS A 31 -1.82 -6.24 12.79
CA CYS A 31 -1.97 -7.40 11.91
C CYS A 31 -1.14 -8.60 12.40
N LYS A 32 0.10 -8.37 12.86
CA LYS A 32 0.94 -9.40 13.46
C LYS A 32 0.28 -10.04 14.68
N ARG A 33 -0.36 -9.23 15.54
CA ARG A 33 -1.12 -9.74 16.71
C ARG A 33 -2.36 -10.53 16.31
N LEU A 34 -2.94 -10.24 15.16
CA LEU A 34 -4.04 -11.01 14.56
C LEU A 34 -3.58 -12.28 13.84
N GLY A 35 -2.29 -12.59 13.84
CA GLY A 35 -1.75 -13.82 13.26
C GLY A 35 -1.27 -13.73 11.81
N TYR A 36 -1.19 -12.54 11.24
CA TYR A 36 -0.61 -12.33 9.91
C TYR A 36 0.91 -12.46 9.93
N ASP A 37 1.46 -12.94 8.82
CA ASP A 37 2.87 -12.82 8.49
C ASP A 37 3.10 -11.48 7.78
N VAL A 38 3.58 -10.49 8.50
CA VAL A 38 3.60 -9.09 8.07
C VAL A 38 4.97 -8.65 7.62
N THR A 39 5.02 -7.91 6.54
CA THR A 39 6.18 -7.13 6.10
C THR A 39 5.74 -5.67 5.92
N GLY A 40 6.53 -4.72 6.39
CA GLY A 40 6.34 -3.30 6.12
C GLY A 40 7.22 -2.85 4.95
N MET A 41 6.80 -1.80 4.25
CA MET A 41 7.64 -1.06 3.28
C MET A 41 7.50 0.42 3.57
N ASP A 42 8.63 1.12 3.73
CA ASP A 42 8.66 2.57 3.93
C ASP A 42 10.08 3.12 3.70
N LEU A 43 10.21 4.42 3.80
CA LEU A 43 11.49 5.12 3.76
C LEU A 43 12.30 4.86 5.05
N SER A 44 13.61 5.05 4.97
CA SER A 44 14.50 5.20 6.13
C SER A 44 14.78 6.67 6.41
N GLY A 45 15.40 6.96 7.57
CA GLY A 45 15.78 8.31 7.97
C GLY A 45 14.65 9.10 8.65
N VAL A 46 13.56 8.46 9.02
CA VAL A 46 12.53 9.00 9.90
C VAL A 46 12.72 8.38 11.28
N ASP A 47 13.25 9.15 12.22
CA ASP A 47 13.71 8.66 13.53
C ASP A 47 12.71 7.77 14.25
N ILE A 48 11.43 8.18 14.29
CA ILE A 48 10.38 7.40 14.97
C ILE A 48 10.09 6.07 14.27
N PHE A 49 10.19 5.99 12.94
CA PHE A 49 9.98 4.75 12.20
C PHE A 49 11.16 3.80 12.42
N ASP A 50 12.38 4.33 12.28
CA ASP A 50 13.63 3.57 12.47
C ASP A 50 13.77 3.09 13.91
N TYR A 51 13.16 3.78 14.88
CA TYR A 51 13.13 3.39 16.28
C TYR A 51 12.08 2.30 16.60
N LEU A 52 10.85 2.43 16.10
CA LEU A 52 9.72 1.58 16.51
C LEU A 52 9.63 0.26 15.72
N ILE A 53 9.86 0.27 14.41
CA ILE A 53 9.70 -0.92 13.58
C ILE A 53 10.56 -2.11 14.05
N PRO A 54 11.87 -1.93 14.36
CA PRO A 54 12.67 -3.02 14.89
C PRO A 54 12.18 -3.54 16.25
N ARG A 55 11.64 -2.65 17.10
CA ARG A 55 11.09 -3.03 18.43
C ARG A 55 9.81 -3.85 18.32
N PHE A 56 9.03 -3.63 17.28
CA PHE A 56 7.86 -4.44 16.95
C PHE A 56 8.23 -5.75 16.24
N HIS A 57 9.53 -5.96 15.93
CA HIS A 57 10.03 -7.10 15.18
C HIS A 57 9.26 -7.28 13.85
N ILE A 58 9.11 -6.19 13.10
CA ILE A 58 8.49 -6.18 11.79
C ILE A 58 9.58 -6.13 10.75
N PRO A 59 9.69 -7.13 9.85
CA PRO A 59 10.54 -7.03 8.68
C PRO A 59 10.15 -5.80 7.86
N ARG A 60 11.13 -4.94 7.51
CA ARG A 60 10.89 -3.75 6.71
C ARG A 60 11.76 -3.74 5.45
N MET A 61 11.12 -3.52 4.33
CA MET A 61 11.76 -3.16 3.08
C MET A 61 11.92 -1.64 3.04
N VAL A 62 13.15 -1.15 2.95
CA VAL A 62 13.40 0.29 2.80
C VAL A 62 13.38 0.62 1.32
N HIS A 63 12.37 1.39 0.89
CA HIS A 63 12.21 1.74 -0.51
C HIS A 63 11.36 3.00 -0.70
N ARG A 64 11.77 3.86 -1.64
CA ARG A 64 10.98 4.99 -2.14
C ARG A 64 10.25 4.54 -3.40
N ILE A 65 8.93 4.65 -3.39
CA ILE A 65 8.12 4.33 -4.57
C ILE A 65 8.11 5.54 -5.49
N GLU A 66 8.51 5.33 -6.74
CA GLU A 66 8.59 6.36 -7.76
C GLU A 66 7.79 5.96 -9.00
N PRO A 67 7.31 6.94 -9.81
CA PRO A 67 6.56 6.65 -11.01
C PRO A 67 7.38 5.80 -11.98
N GLN A 68 6.75 4.81 -12.59
CA GLN A 68 7.32 3.91 -13.60
C GLN A 68 8.62 3.18 -13.17
N GLN A 69 8.87 3.09 -11.86
CA GLN A 69 9.94 2.29 -11.31
C GLN A 69 9.38 1.03 -10.66
N PRO A 70 9.94 -0.16 -10.93
CA PRO A 70 9.49 -1.37 -10.27
C PRO A 70 9.83 -1.33 -8.79
N LEU A 71 8.99 -1.93 -7.99
CA LEU A 71 9.28 -2.17 -6.59
C LEU A 71 10.48 -3.15 -6.46
N PRO A 72 11.20 -3.17 -5.32
CA PRO A 72 12.36 -4.03 -5.16
C PRO A 72 11.98 -5.51 -5.29
N PRO A 73 12.81 -6.35 -5.91
CA PRO A 73 12.48 -7.75 -6.10
C PRO A 73 12.26 -8.46 -4.77
N ILE A 74 11.26 -9.36 -4.74
CA ILE A 74 10.93 -10.16 -3.58
C ILE A 74 10.67 -11.61 -3.99
N GLU A 75 11.08 -12.57 -3.16
CA GLU A 75 10.94 -14.00 -3.47
C GLU A 75 9.56 -14.58 -3.12
N ARG A 76 8.69 -13.78 -2.52
CA ARG A 76 7.35 -14.22 -2.07
C ARG A 76 6.25 -13.29 -2.55
N ARG A 77 5.02 -13.81 -2.56
CA ARG A 77 3.81 -13.03 -2.82
C ARG A 77 2.96 -12.93 -1.56
N PHE A 78 2.13 -11.89 -1.50
CA PHE A 78 1.29 -11.58 -0.35
C PHE A 78 -0.18 -11.84 -0.64
N ASP A 79 -0.91 -12.40 0.33
CA ASP A 79 -2.36 -12.53 0.25
C ASP A 79 -3.06 -11.17 0.32
N TYR A 80 -2.45 -10.23 1.07
CA TYR A 80 -2.94 -8.86 1.22
C TYR A 80 -1.83 -7.85 1.02
N ILE A 81 -2.18 -6.76 0.35
CA ILE A 81 -1.35 -5.55 0.29
C ILE A 81 -2.20 -4.40 0.79
N THR A 82 -1.65 -3.60 1.69
CA THR A 82 -2.29 -2.39 2.21
C THR A 82 -1.42 -1.17 1.98
N ALA A 83 -2.06 -0.03 1.75
CA ALA A 83 -1.39 1.26 1.71
C ALA A 83 -2.36 2.31 2.25
N PHE A 84 -2.16 2.70 3.52
CA PHE A 84 -3.06 3.61 4.21
C PHE A 84 -2.47 5.01 4.33
N ALA A 85 -3.31 6.02 4.08
CA ALA A 85 -2.94 7.44 4.12
C ALA A 85 -1.73 7.75 3.22
N ILE A 86 -1.73 7.17 2.03
CA ILE A 86 -0.60 7.22 1.10
C ILE A 86 -0.43 8.60 0.47
N CYS A 87 0.85 8.95 0.25
CA CYS A 87 1.27 10.14 -0.49
C CYS A 87 2.28 9.82 -1.61
N PHE A 88 2.68 8.56 -1.79
CA PHE A 88 3.74 8.21 -2.75
C PHE A 88 3.40 8.55 -4.21
N HIS A 89 2.13 8.75 -4.52
CA HIS A 89 1.65 9.18 -5.83
C HIS A 89 1.72 10.71 -6.04
N GLU A 90 2.12 11.46 -5.02
CA GLU A 90 2.36 12.90 -5.13
C GLU A 90 3.81 13.15 -5.57
N LEU A 91 3.98 14.06 -6.51
CA LEU A 91 5.26 14.40 -7.09
C LEU A 91 5.80 15.66 -6.45
N GLU A 92 7.03 15.58 -5.97
CA GLU A 92 7.75 16.71 -5.39
C GLU A 92 9.06 16.94 -6.13
N LYS A 93 9.42 18.21 -6.28
CA LYS A 93 10.72 18.63 -6.78
C LYS A 93 11.26 19.77 -5.90
N ASN A 94 12.42 19.57 -5.30
CA ASN A 94 13.05 20.53 -4.38
C ASN A 94 12.17 20.90 -3.16
N GLY A 95 11.35 19.96 -2.65
CA GLY A 95 10.43 20.19 -1.56
C GLY A 95 9.12 20.89 -1.93
N GLU A 96 8.90 21.16 -3.20
CA GLU A 96 7.66 21.75 -3.70
C GLU A 96 6.81 20.69 -4.43
N TRP A 97 5.52 20.71 -4.16
CA TRP A 97 4.56 19.85 -4.85
C TRP A 97 4.46 20.25 -6.34
N THR A 98 4.61 19.29 -7.23
CA THR A 98 4.61 19.51 -8.69
C THR A 98 3.47 18.79 -9.41
N GLY A 99 2.75 17.94 -8.72
CA GLY A 99 1.63 17.20 -9.31
C GLY A 99 1.41 15.82 -8.70
N ARG A 100 0.76 14.96 -9.45
CA ARG A 100 0.47 13.56 -9.08
C ARG A 100 0.76 12.64 -10.25
N TRP A 101 0.92 11.39 -9.91
CA TRP A 101 0.98 10.31 -10.88
C TRP A 101 -0.13 10.42 -11.92
N ASP A 102 0.23 10.22 -13.15
CA ASP A 102 -0.73 10.11 -14.23
C ASP A 102 -1.30 8.69 -14.33
N ARG A 103 -2.02 8.41 -15.41
CA ARG A 103 -2.63 7.11 -15.66
C ARG A 103 -1.59 6.02 -15.90
N GLU A 104 -0.52 6.33 -16.63
CA GLU A 104 0.50 5.37 -17.00
C GLU A 104 1.31 4.94 -15.78
N ASP A 105 1.61 5.87 -14.88
CA ASP A 105 2.27 5.61 -13.60
C ASP A 105 1.45 4.66 -12.73
N TRP A 106 0.13 4.92 -12.61
CA TRP A 106 -0.77 4.05 -11.86
C TRP A 106 -0.89 2.65 -12.46
N LEU A 107 -1.01 2.54 -13.78
CA LEU A 107 -1.10 1.24 -14.42
C LEU A 107 0.18 0.46 -14.29
N PHE A 108 1.35 1.12 -14.41
CA PHE A 108 2.63 0.49 -14.18
C PHE A 108 2.72 -0.10 -12.77
N PHE A 109 2.39 0.70 -11.74
CA PHE A 109 2.41 0.26 -10.34
C PHE A 109 1.46 -0.92 -10.09
N LEU A 110 0.22 -0.85 -10.59
CA LEU A 110 -0.76 -1.93 -10.43
C LEU A 110 -0.32 -3.21 -11.13
N ASP A 111 0.32 -3.08 -12.30
CA ASP A 111 0.83 -4.22 -13.06
C ASP A 111 2.03 -4.87 -12.37
N ASP A 112 2.93 -4.08 -11.79
CA ASP A 112 4.04 -4.59 -11.01
C ASP A 112 3.54 -5.34 -9.75
N ILE A 113 2.58 -4.77 -9.03
CA ILE A 113 1.92 -5.43 -7.91
C ILE A 113 1.30 -6.77 -8.34
N ALA A 114 0.53 -6.77 -9.42
CA ALA A 114 -0.16 -7.97 -9.91
C ALA A 114 0.82 -9.07 -10.33
N LYS A 115 1.89 -8.68 -11.00
CA LYS A 115 2.88 -9.62 -11.53
C LYS A 115 3.82 -10.18 -10.46
N ASN A 116 4.25 -9.34 -9.53
CA ASN A 116 5.40 -9.67 -8.68
C ASN A 116 5.07 -9.79 -7.18
N TYR A 117 4.01 -9.14 -6.68
CA TYR A 117 3.80 -8.95 -5.25
C TYR A 117 2.56 -9.64 -4.69
N ILE A 118 1.45 -9.67 -5.44
CA ILE A 118 0.20 -10.22 -4.92
C ILE A 118 0.06 -11.71 -5.29
N ALA A 119 -0.43 -12.51 -4.36
CA ALA A 119 -0.77 -13.91 -4.63
C ALA A 119 -2.05 -14.00 -5.48
N PRO A 120 -2.25 -15.07 -6.27
CA PRO A 120 -3.51 -15.31 -6.95
C PRO A 120 -4.69 -15.31 -5.96
N GLY A 121 -5.76 -14.60 -6.29
CA GLY A 121 -6.89 -14.36 -5.40
C GLY A 121 -6.62 -13.36 -4.27
N GLY A 122 -5.45 -12.73 -4.27
CA GLY A 122 -5.06 -11.72 -3.26
C GLY A 122 -5.79 -10.40 -3.43
N ARG A 123 -5.69 -9.55 -2.41
CA ARG A 123 -6.40 -8.26 -2.37
C ARG A 123 -5.45 -7.12 -1.99
N MET A 124 -5.66 -5.97 -2.60
CA MET A 124 -4.95 -4.74 -2.26
C MET A 124 -5.93 -3.64 -1.88
N TYR A 125 -5.64 -2.97 -0.76
CA TYR A 125 -6.40 -1.83 -0.25
C TYR A 125 -5.56 -0.58 -0.29
N LEU A 126 -6.00 0.40 -1.09
CA LEU A 126 -5.43 1.74 -1.11
C LEU A 126 -6.38 2.70 -0.40
N PHE A 127 -5.92 3.35 0.65
CA PHE A 127 -6.65 4.42 1.33
C PHE A 127 -5.89 5.73 1.13
N PHE A 128 -6.56 6.70 0.52
CA PHE A 128 -5.98 7.98 0.13
C PHE A 128 -6.09 9.01 1.24
N ASN A 129 -5.00 9.76 1.42
CA ASN A 129 -4.98 10.92 2.29
C ASN A 129 -5.49 12.14 1.52
N ASP A 130 -6.30 13.01 2.17
CA ASP A 130 -6.73 14.27 1.56
C ASP A 130 -5.73 15.40 1.76
N TRP A 131 -4.73 15.18 2.59
CA TRP A 131 -3.75 16.20 2.95
C TRP A 131 -2.42 15.98 2.23
N PRO A 132 -1.74 17.04 1.78
CA PRO A 132 -2.21 18.45 1.71
C PRO A 132 -2.99 18.78 0.42
N HIS A 133 -2.92 17.95 -0.61
CA HIS A 133 -3.43 18.22 -1.97
C HIS A 133 -4.43 17.15 -2.46
N GLY A 134 -5.00 16.39 -1.55
CA GLY A 134 -5.79 15.22 -1.88
C GLY A 134 -7.12 15.54 -2.54
N ASP A 135 -7.31 15.12 -3.78
CA ASP A 135 -8.59 14.90 -4.40
C ASP A 135 -8.72 13.45 -4.86
N PHE A 136 -9.35 12.63 -4.03
CA PHE A 136 -9.59 11.22 -4.35
C PHE A 136 -10.35 11.05 -5.68
N LYS A 137 -11.21 12.01 -6.04
CA LYS A 137 -11.95 11.97 -7.30
C LYS A 137 -11.01 12.08 -8.49
N GLU A 138 -10.01 12.97 -8.42
CA GLU A 138 -9.00 13.11 -9.45
C GLU A 138 -8.14 11.85 -9.56
N VAL A 139 -7.61 11.36 -8.45
CA VAL A 139 -6.81 10.12 -8.42
C VAL A 139 -7.60 8.95 -8.99
N LYS A 140 -8.86 8.80 -8.59
CA LYS A 140 -9.75 7.78 -9.13
C LYS A 140 -9.90 7.90 -10.64
N SER A 141 -10.08 9.11 -11.20
CA SER A 141 -10.23 9.32 -12.64
C SER A 141 -8.97 8.92 -13.42
N ARG A 142 -7.80 9.00 -12.80
CA ARG A 142 -6.53 8.59 -13.41
C ARG A 142 -6.33 7.07 -13.40
N ILE A 143 -6.82 6.39 -12.38
CA ILE A 143 -6.75 4.92 -12.28
C ILE A 143 -7.76 4.25 -13.23
N PHE A 144 -8.95 4.81 -13.40
CA PHE A 144 -10.03 4.21 -14.18
C PHE A 144 -10.12 4.71 -15.63
N PRO A 145 -10.57 3.82 -16.56
CA PRO A 145 -10.81 2.39 -16.36
C PRO A 145 -9.51 1.62 -16.19
N CYS A 146 -9.49 0.62 -15.31
CA CYS A 146 -8.37 -0.31 -15.17
C CYS A 146 -8.84 -1.75 -15.43
N ARG A 147 -7.90 -2.66 -15.71
CA ARG A 147 -8.21 -4.05 -16.02
C ARG A 147 -8.50 -4.93 -14.80
N TYR A 148 -8.29 -4.38 -13.60
CA TYR A 148 -8.47 -5.11 -12.35
C TYR A 148 -9.88 -4.95 -11.80
N ASN A 149 -10.37 -5.98 -11.12
CA ASN A 149 -11.62 -5.90 -10.37
C ASN A 149 -11.43 -5.02 -9.14
N VAL A 150 -12.16 -3.90 -9.05
CA VAL A 150 -11.99 -2.92 -7.99
C VAL A 150 -13.33 -2.45 -7.44
N ARG A 151 -13.47 -2.54 -6.11
CA ARG A 151 -14.56 -1.87 -5.38
C ARG A 151 -14.11 -0.50 -4.93
N VAL A 152 -14.91 0.51 -5.25
CA VAL A 152 -14.66 1.90 -4.88
C VAL A 152 -15.47 2.25 -3.65
N GLY A 153 -14.80 2.67 -2.57
CA GLY A 153 -15.41 3.22 -1.35
C GLY A 153 -15.12 4.71 -1.20
N HIS A 154 -15.41 5.25 -0.03
CA HIS A 154 -15.00 6.61 0.32
C HIS A 154 -13.48 6.62 0.58
N LYS A 155 -12.72 7.23 -0.33
CA LYS A 155 -11.24 7.29 -0.30
C LYS A 155 -10.52 5.93 -0.30
N VAL A 156 -11.21 4.86 -0.62
CA VAL A 156 -10.65 3.51 -0.63
C VAL A 156 -10.86 2.87 -1.99
N LEU A 157 -9.80 2.24 -2.49
CA LEU A 157 -9.86 1.31 -3.61
C LEU A 157 -9.49 -0.08 -3.09
N ASP A 158 -10.39 -1.04 -3.29
CA ASP A 158 -10.23 -2.45 -2.90
C ASP A 158 -10.12 -3.29 -4.16
N PHE A 159 -8.89 -3.63 -4.53
CA PHE A 159 -8.57 -4.42 -5.72
C PHE A 159 -8.58 -5.91 -5.39
N ARG A 160 -9.07 -6.71 -6.35
CA ARG A 160 -8.95 -8.17 -6.35
C ARG A 160 -8.16 -8.61 -7.56
N PHE A 161 -7.22 -9.51 -7.33
CA PHE A 161 -6.32 -10.05 -8.35
C PHE A 161 -6.62 -11.55 -8.52
N ASP A 162 -7.23 -11.88 -9.64
CA ASP A 162 -7.60 -13.26 -10.00
C ASP A 162 -6.41 -14.02 -10.61
#